data_e838daf08385fe53ee43c6e6d77f85b4
#
_entry.id   e838daf08385fe53ee43c6e6d77f85b4
#
_cell.length_a   1.000
_cell.length_b   1.000
_cell.length_c   1.000
_cell.angle_alpha   90.00
_cell.angle_beta   90.00
_cell.angle_gamma   90.00
#
_symmetry.space_group_name_H-M   'P 1'
#
loop_
_entity.id
_entity.type
_entity.pdbx_description
1 polymer ?
#
loop_
_entity_poly.entity_id
_entity_poly.type
_entity_poly.pdbx_seq_one_letter_code
_entity_poly.pdbx_strand_id
1 'polypeptide(L)'
;MSKSDWKRGASESRQQIELLRARWPKAFPAKGHEVRPLANAAPAIAEALGWSNAYARGVLSPWVLREAYCRAVLAHAMRINLDGSESELTVDDEARAMATARLALIAARKAQEPERKAQEGQN
;
A
#
# COMPACT_ATOMS: atom_id res chain seq x y z
N MET A 1 -16.31 -7.04 14.46
CA MET A 1 -15.83 -6.87 13.09
C MET A 1 -15.13 -8.12 12.64
N SER A 2 -15.53 -8.60 11.53
CA SER A 2 -15.15 -9.92 11.11
C SER A 2 -13.93 -9.89 10.19
N LYS A 3 -13.18 -10.99 10.19
CA LYS A 3 -12.12 -11.23 9.23
C LYS A 3 -12.65 -11.15 7.79
N SER A 4 -13.96 -11.41 7.60
CA SER A 4 -14.59 -11.33 6.27
C SER A 4 -14.60 -9.90 5.71
N ASP A 5 -14.74 -8.87 6.57
CA ASP A 5 -14.67 -7.49 6.11
C ASP A 5 -13.28 -7.15 5.56
N TRP A 6 -12.24 -7.57 6.27
CA TRP A 6 -10.87 -7.37 5.80
C TRP A 6 -10.61 -8.09 4.48
N LYS A 7 -11.02 -9.37 4.41
CA LYS A 7 -10.84 -10.17 3.19
C LYS A 7 -11.60 -9.57 2.01
N ARG A 8 -12.82 -9.09 2.25
CA ARG A 8 -13.61 -8.45 1.20
C ARG A 8 -12.93 -7.18 0.71
N GLY A 9 -12.43 -6.35 1.63
CA GLY A 9 -11.67 -5.16 1.27
C GLY A 9 -10.45 -5.49 0.43
N ALA A 10 -9.68 -6.49 0.84
CA ALA A 10 -8.49 -6.90 0.11
C ALA A 10 -8.82 -7.40 -1.30
N SER A 11 -9.91 -8.18 -1.46
CA SER A 11 -10.30 -8.71 -2.77
C SER A 11 -10.86 -7.61 -3.68
N GLU A 12 -11.48 -6.58 -3.12
CA GLU A 12 -12.06 -5.46 -3.87
C GLU A 12 -11.09 -4.29 -4.05
N SER A 13 -9.86 -4.42 -3.53
CA SER A 13 -8.91 -3.33 -3.45
C SER A 13 -8.64 -2.64 -4.78
N ARG A 14 -8.46 -3.42 -5.85
CA ARG A 14 -8.14 -2.85 -7.17
C ARG A 14 -9.21 -1.84 -7.61
N GLN A 15 -10.48 -2.17 -7.42
CA GLN A 15 -11.59 -1.28 -7.77
C GLN A 15 -11.67 -0.09 -6.83
N GLN A 16 -11.50 -0.35 -5.53
CA GLN A 16 -11.65 0.70 -4.53
C GLN A 16 -10.48 1.69 -4.55
N ILE A 17 -9.28 1.25 -4.93
CA ILE A 17 -8.14 2.17 -5.06
C ILE A 17 -8.43 3.24 -6.12
N GLU A 18 -9.13 2.91 -7.20
CA GLU A 18 -9.51 3.91 -8.20
C GLU A 18 -10.43 4.98 -7.59
N LEU A 19 -11.37 4.57 -6.74
CA LEU A 19 -12.24 5.50 -6.02
C LEU A 19 -11.43 6.37 -5.06
N LEU A 20 -10.49 5.77 -4.33
CA LEU A 20 -9.63 6.51 -3.40
C LEU A 20 -8.74 7.51 -4.15
N ARG A 21 -8.22 7.12 -5.31
CA ARG A 21 -7.40 7.99 -6.14
C ARG A 21 -8.19 9.20 -6.63
N ALA A 22 -9.44 9.00 -7.04
CA ALA A 22 -10.29 10.08 -7.47
C ALA A 22 -10.58 11.07 -6.33
N ARG A 23 -10.76 10.55 -5.12
CA ARG A 23 -11.10 11.38 -3.97
C ARG A 23 -9.87 12.01 -3.31
N TRP A 24 -8.77 11.27 -3.21
CA TRP A 24 -7.54 11.72 -2.56
C TRP A 24 -6.34 11.47 -3.48
N PRO A 25 -6.21 12.25 -4.56
CA PRO A 25 -5.16 11.99 -5.56
C PRO A 25 -3.73 12.15 -5.03
N LYS A 26 -3.54 12.97 -4.00
CA LYS A 26 -2.20 13.15 -3.41
C LYS A 26 -1.80 11.97 -2.53
N ALA A 27 -2.78 11.33 -1.89
CA ALA A 27 -2.52 10.15 -1.06
C ALA A 27 -2.36 8.88 -1.91
N PHE A 28 -3.05 8.81 -3.05
CA PHE A 28 -3.04 7.63 -3.93
C PHE A 28 -2.65 8.02 -5.36
N PRO A 29 -1.43 8.55 -5.56
CA PRO A 29 -1.01 9.00 -6.89
C PRO A 29 -0.84 7.83 -7.85
N ALA A 30 -1.01 8.10 -9.14
CA ALA A 30 -0.79 7.11 -10.19
C ALA A 30 0.69 6.82 -10.42
N LYS A 31 1.56 7.82 -10.18
CA LYS A 31 2.99 7.69 -10.41
C LYS A 31 3.71 7.19 -9.16
N GLY A 32 4.50 6.13 -9.32
CA GLY A 32 5.17 5.50 -8.19
C GLY A 32 6.10 6.43 -7.41
N HIS A 33 6.78 7.34 -8.11
CA HIS A 33 7.72 8.26 -7.44
C HIS A 33 7.03 9.33 -6.58
N GLU A 34 5.71 9.49 -6.73
CA GLU A 34 4.93 10.45 -5.93
C GLU A 34 4.29 9.81 -4.71
N VAL A 35 4.39 8.48 -4.55
CA VAL A 35 3.81 7.76 -3.42
C VAL A 35 4.49 8.18 -2.12
N ARG A 36 3.70 8.39 -1.08
CA ARG A 36 4.18 8.78 0.25
C ARG A 36 3.63 7.85 1.32
N PRO A 37 4.34 7.67 2.45
CA PRO A 37 3.79 6.92 3.58
C PRO A 37 2.55 7.62 4.13
N LEU A 38 1.50 6.86 4.44
CA LEU A 38 0.23 7.41 4.89
C LEU A 38 0.09 7.37 6.41
N ALA A 39 -0.55 8.40 6.97
CA ALA A 39 -0.80 8.54 8.41
C ALA A 39 -2.25 8.17 8.72
N ASN A 40 -2.46 7.08 9.47
CA ASN A 40 -3.80 6.68 9.95
C ASN A 40 -4.86 6.69 8.85
N ALA A 41 -4.49 6.22 7.65
CA ALA A 41 -5.37 6.31 6.49
C ALA A 41 -6.63 5.47 6.64
N ALA A 42 -6.52 4.26 7.19
CA ALA A 42 -7.68 3.37 7.28
C ALA A 42 -8.83 3.97 8.10
N PRO A 43 -8.62 4.46 9.34
CA PRO A 43 -9.73 5.07 10.06
C PRO A 43 -10.28 6.32 9.40
N ALA A 44 -9.42 7.13 8.79
CA ALA A 44 -9.86 8.35 8.10
C ALA A 44 -10.74 8.02 6.88
N ILE A 45 -10.35 7.03 6.10
CA ILE A 45 -11.12 6.56 4.94
C ILE A 45 -12.44 5.95 5.39
N ALA A 46 -12.39 5.12 6.44
CA ALA A 46 -13.59 4.48 6.97
C ALA A 46 -14.63 5.52 7.38
N GLU A 47 -14.19 6.55 8.11
CA GLU A 47 -15.09 7.62 8.53
C GLU A 47 -15.66 8.38 7.33
N ALA A 48 -14.83 8.73 6.37
CA ALA A 48 -15.25 9.52 5.22
C ALA A 48 -16.21 8.78 4.31
N LEU A 49 -16.06 7.47 4.15
CA LEU A 49 -16.83 6.66 3.20
C LEU A 49 -17.88 5.77 3.85
N GLY A 50 -17.99 5.79 5.17
CA GLY A 50 -18.93 4.93 5.88
C GLY A 50 -18.55 3.46 5.86
N TRP A 51 -17.25 3.16 5.74
CA TRP A 51 -16.75 1.78 5.76
C TRP A 51 -16.37 1.36 7.18
N SER A 52 -16.29 0.05 7.41
CA SER A 52 -15.68 -0.44 8.65
C SER A 52 -14.16 -0.23 8.56
N ASN A 53 -13.51 -0.12 9.74
CA ASN A 53 -12.05 -0.03 9.79
C ASN A 53 -11.40 -1.28 9.18
N ALA A 54 -11.97 -2.45 9.41
CA ALA A 54 -11.46 -3.70 8.86
C ALA A 54 -11.51 -3.70 7.34
N TYR A 55 -12.62 -3.23 6.74
CA TYR A 55 -12.74 -3.14 5.30
C TYR A 55 -11.71 -2.17 4.71
N ALA A 56 -11.60 -0.98 5.31
CA ALA A 56 -10.63 0.02 4.85
C ALA A 56 -9.19 -0.51 4.92
N ARG A 57 -8.82 -1.20 6.00
CA ARG A 57 -7.49 -1.83 6.12
C ARG A 57 -7.27 -2.89 5.05
N GLY A 58 -8.31 -3.67 4.74
CA GLY A 58 -8.24 -4.66 3.67
C GLY A 58 -7.97 -4.01 2.33
N VAL A 59 -8.71 -2.94 2.00
CA VAL A 59 -8.51 -2.20 0.75
C VAL A 59 -7.08 -1.64 0.65
N LEU A 60 -6.53 -1.14 1.76
CA LEU A 60 -5.19 -0.56 1.78
C LEU A 60 -4.08 -1.62 1.78
N SER A 61 -4.37 -2.86 2.17
CA SER A 61 -3.34 -3.89 2.30
C SER A 61 -2.51 -4.08 1.03
N PRO A 62 -3.10 -4.26 -0.16
CA PRO A 62 -2.29 -4.36 -1.38
C PRO A 62 -1.53 -3.08 -1.72
N TRP A 63 -2.08 -1.91 -1.35
CA TRP A 63 -1.40 -0.63 -1.59
C TRP A 63 -0.10 -0.53 -0.83
N VAL A 64 -0.14 -0.83 0.50
CA VAL A 64 1.05 -0.69 1.35
C VAL A 64 2.09 -1.77 1.09
N LEU A 65 1.72 -2.85 0.40
CA LEU A 65 2.66 -3.91 0.02
C LEU A 65 3.33 -3.65 -1.34
N ARG A 66 2.95 -2.61 -2.06
CA ARG A 66 3.56 -2.28 -3.35
C ARG A 66 5.00 -1.80 -3.16
N GLU A 67 5.83 -2.10 -4.16
CA GLU A 67 7.22 -1.67 -4.17
C GLU A 67 7.34 -0.16 -3.98
N ALA A 68 6.52 0.62 -4.69
CA ALA A 68 6.56 2.08 -4.60
C ALA A 68 6.28 2.58 -3.18
N TYR A 69 5.30 1.98 -2.49
CA TYR A 69 5.00 2.36 -1.10
C TYR A 69 6.15 2.01 -0.16
N CYS A 70 6.70 0.82 -0.30
CA CYS A 70 7.83 0.39 0.55
C CYS A 70 9.05 1.28 0.35
N ARG A 71 9.35 1.66 -0.89
CA ARG A 71 10.44 2.60 -1.17
C ARG A 71 10.17 3.97 -0.54
N ALA A 72 8.91 4.44 -0.59
CA ALA A 72 8.52 5.70 0.03
C ALA A 72 8.71 5.67 1.55
N VAL A 73 8.38 4.55 2.20
CA VAL A 73 8.57 4.38 3.64
C VAL A 73 10.05 4.57 4.00
N LEU A 74 10.97 4.05 3.19
CA LEU A 74 12.40 4.18 3.45
C LEU A 74 12.94 5.57 3.08
N ALA A 75 12.28 6.28 2.16
CA ALA A 75 12.77 7.55 1.64
C ALA A 75 12.30 8.76 2.46
N HIS A 76 11.23 8.62 3.24
CA HIS A 76 10.61 9.74 3.94
C HIS A 76 10.60 9.53 5.45
N ALA A 77 10.86 10.61 6.19
CA ALA A 77 10.81 10.58 7.65
C ALA A 77 9.39 10.73 8.20
N MET A 78 8.53 11.43 7.46
CA MET A 78 7.18 11.77 7.91
C MET A 78 6.11 11.16 7.01
N ARG A 79 4.97 10.89 7.61
CA ARG A 79 3.79 10.39 6.89
C ARG A 79 2.92 11.58 6.46
N ILE A 80 2.07 11.36 5.46
CA ILE A 80 1.14 12.41 5.00
C ILE A 80 -0.30 12.03 5.32
N ASN A 81 -1.13 13.06 5.45
CA ASN A 81 -2.59 12.91 5.57
C ASN A 81 -3.20 12.66 4.19
N LEU A 82 -4.49 12.30 4.17
CA LEU A 82 -5.18 12.01 2.90
C LEU A 82 -5.20 13.21 1.93
N ASP A 83 -5.21 14.42 2.46
CA ASP A 83 -5.19 15.63 1.64
C ASP A 83 -3.81 15.98 1.07
N GLY A 84 -2.79 15.19 1.41
CA GLY A 84 -1.42 15.39 0.97
C GLY A 84 -0.58 16.24 1.90
N SER A 85 -1.17 16.81 2.94
CA SER A 85 -0.41 17.61 3.90
C SER A 85 0.46 16.70 4.76
N GLU A 86 1.60 17.22 5.23
CA GLU A 86 2.49 16.47 6.10
C GLU A 86 1.84 16.30 7.47
N SER A 87 1.87 15.08 7.98
CA SER A 87 1.33 14.78 9.31
C SER A 87 2.42 14.94 10.36
N GLU A 88 2.02 14.84 11.63
CA GLU A 88 2.97 14.84 12.74
C GLU A 88 3.52 13.45 13.02
N LEU A 89 3.02 12.42 12.31
CA LEU A 89 3.44 11.04 12.54
C LEU A 89 4.69 10.71 11.74
N THR A 90 5.69 10.18 12.44
CA THR A 90 6.94 9.75 11.81
C THR A 90 6.81 8.34 11.27
N VAL A 91 7.70 8.01 10.34
CA VAL A 91 7.89 6.62 9.89
C VAL A 91 8.81 5.97 10.94
N ASP A 92 8.29 4.97 11.65
CA ASP A 92 9.03 4.32 12.73
C ASP A 92 9.93 3.19 12.21
N ASP A 93 10.76 2.65 13.11
CA ASP A 93 11.72 1.59 12.77
C ASP A 93 11.01 0.31 12.36
N GLU A 94 9.87 -0.01 12.97
CA GLU A 94 9.10 -1.19 12.60
C GLU A 94 8.60 -1.09 11.16
N ALA A 95 8.06 0.07 10.77
CA ALA A 95 7.61 0.30 9.40
C ALA A 95 8.76 0.15 8.41
N ARG A 96 9.93 0.69 8.75
CA ARG A 96 11.12 0.57 7.88
C ARG A 96 11.58 -0.88 7.75
N ALA A 97 11.57 -1.63 8.86
CA ALA A 97 11.93 -3.04 8.83
C ALA A 97 10.98 -3.86 7.95
N MET A 98 9.68 -3.59 8.06
CA MET A 98 8.68 -4.27 7.22
C MET A 98 8.88 -3.93 5.75
N ALA A 99 9.14 -2.65 5.43
CA ALA A 99 9.37 -2.22 4.05
C ALA A 99 10.62 -2.88 3.48
N THR A 100 11.71 -2.95 4.25
CA THR A 100 12.95 -3.60 3.83
C THR A 100 12.72 -5.07 3.54
N ALA A 101 12.01 -5.78 4.44
CA ALA A 101 11.72 -7.20 4.26
C ALA A 101 10.85 -7.43 3.01
N ARG A 102 9.84 -6.58 2.80
CA ARG A 102 8.97 -6.71 1.64
C ARG A 102 9.73 -6.46 0.34
N LEU A 103 10.61 -5.45 0.30
CA LEU A 103 11.43 -5.16 -0.87
C LEU A 103 12.37 -6.32 -1.20
N ALA A 104 12.90 -6.98 -0.17
CA ALA A 104 13.73 -8.17 -0.38
C ALA A 104 12.94 -9.30 -1.03
N LEU A 105 11.69 -9.52 -0.60
CA LEU A 105 10.83 -10.53 -1.22
C LEU A 105 10.50 -10.19 -2.67
N ILE A 106 10.24 -8.93 -2.97
CA ILE A 106 9.95 -8.47 -4.33
C ILE A 106 11.18 -8.69 -5.21
N ALA A 107 12.37 -8.34 -4.73
CA ALA A 107 13.61 -8.53 -5.46
C ALA A 107 13.89 -10.01 -5.74
N ALA A 108 13.64 -10.88 -4.75
CA ALA A 108 13.82 -12.32 -4.90
C ALA A 108 12.88 -12.89 -5.97
N ARG A 109 11.63 -12.43 -6.00
CA ARG A 109 10.67 -12.87 -7.01
C ARG A 109 11.09 -12.43 -8.41
N LYS A 110 11.55 -11.18 -8.55
CA LYS A 110 12.04 -10.67 -9.83
C LYS A 110 13.26 -11.43 -10.33
N ALA A 111 14.15 -11.81 -9.42
CA ALA A 111 15.34 -12.58 -9.77
C ALA A 111 15.00 -13.98 -10.28
N GLN A 112 13.90 -14.56 -9.82
CA GLN A 112 13.46 -15.90 -10.24
C GLN A 112 12.66 -15.90 -11.55
N GLU A 113 12.09 -14.77 -11.94
CA GLU A 113 11.26 -14.69 -13.14
C GLU A 113 11.98 -15.11 -14.43
N PRO A 114 13.22 -14.64 -14.71
CA PRO A 114 13.91 -15.06 -15.94
C PRO A 114 14.11 -16.57 -16.02
N GLU A 115 14.47 -17.21 -14.91
CA GLU A 115 14.66 -18.67 -14.87
C GLU A 115 13.36 -19.40 -15.14
N ARG A 116 12.24 -18.95 -14.53
CA ARG A 116 10.94 -19.55 -14.73
C ARG A 116 10.48 -19.42 -16.18
N LYS A 117 10.65 -18.24 -16.78
CA LYS A 117 10.31 -18.03 -18.18
C LYS A 117 11.13 -18.90 -19.12
N ALA A 118 12.42 -19.07 -18.82
CA ALA A 118 13.29 -19.93 -19.62
C ALA A 118 12.82 -21.38 -19.56
N GLN A 119 12.42 -21.88 -18.37
CA GLN A 119 11.90 -23.23 -18.22
C GLN A 119 10.59 -23.42 -18.93
N GLU A 120 9.68 -22.45 -18.88
CA GLU A 120 8.42 -22.50 -19.60
C GLU A 120 8.64 -22.53 -21.11
N GLY A 121 9.64 -21.80 -21.60
CA GLY A 121 9.96 -21.75 -23.02
C GLY A 121 10.55 -23.04 -23.57
N GLN A 122 11.05 -23.94 -22.72
CA GLN A 122 11.63 -25.21 -23.13
C GLN A 122 10.60 -26.33 -23.25
N ASN A 123 9.38 -26.11 -22.81
CA ASN A 123 8.30 -27.08 -22.93
C ASN A 123 7.46 -26.73 -24.16
#